data_e680ac9c92c6043cbd3ab4f0ad76b534
#
_entry.id   e680ac9c92c6043cbd3ab4f0ad76b534
#
_cell.length_a   1.000
_cell.length_b   1.000
_cell.length_c   1.000
_cell.angle_alpha   90.00
_cell.angle_beta   90.00
_cell.angle_gamma   90.00
#
_symmetry.space_group_name_H-M   'P 1'
#
loop_
_entity.id
_entity.type
_entity.pdbx_description
1 polymer ?
#
loop_
_entity_poly.entity_id
_entity_poly.type
_entity_poly.pdbx_seq_one_letter_code
_entity_poly.pdbx_strand_id
1 'polypeptide(L)'
;FTSIHIQEIVCIARDTKLGSEEITADIPNVGEGSLNKLDDCGIVYVGAEVEPGDILVGKITPKGETQLSPEEKLLRAIFGEKASDVKDTSQRSSSKGTVIGVEVFTRDGVEKDERTQAIEQDHIDQSKKDADDEASVVEQATKTRMIDLLKSKKAIKGNGVKKGESL
;
A
#
# COMPACT_ATOMS: atom_id res chain seq x y z
N PHE A 1 -7.51 -21.61 -21.05
CA PHE A 1 -6.43 -21.03 -20.25
C PHE A 1 -6.89 -19.72 -19.67
N THR A 2 -6.68 -19.53 -18.38
CA THR A 2 -6.97 -18.26 -17.69
C THR A 2 -5.64 -17.53 -17.50
N SER A 3 -5.50 -16.36 -18.09
CA SER A 3 -4.36 -15.50 -17.85
C SER A 3 -4.68 -14.56 -16.67
N ILE A 4 -3.68 -14.29 -15.86
CA ILE A 4 -3.73 -13.30 -14.79
C ILE A 4 -2.96 -12.07 -15.26
N HIS A 5 -3.61 -10.90 -15.19
CA HIS A 5 -2.99 -9.62 -15.49
C HIS A 5 -2.92 -8.81 -14.21
N ILE A 6 -1.74 -8.35 -13.86
CA ILE A 6 -1.50 -7.45 -12.72
C ILE A 6 -1.11 -6.09 -13.29
N GLN A 7 -1.78 -5.05 -12.83
CA GLN A 7 -1.51 -3.66 -13.19
C GLN A 7 -1.14 -2.87 -11.94
N GLU A 8 -0.01 -2.21 -11.97
CA GLU A 8 0.39 -1.27 -10.94
C GLU A 8 -0.03 0.15 -11.34
N ILE A 9 -0.66 0.87 -10.41
CA ILE A 9 -1.12 2.23 -10.62
C ILE A 9 -0.50 3.10 -9.54
N VAL A 10 0.34 4.07 -9.94
CA VAL A 10 1.04 4.96 -9.04
C VAL A 10 0.37 6.33 -9.05
N CYS A 11 0.00 6.83 -7.86
CA CYS A 11 -0.49 8.18 -7.65
C CYS A 11 0.50 8.96 -6.80
N ILE A 12 0.87 10.16 -7.24
CA ILE A 12 1.85 10.99 -6.54
C ILE A 12 1.20 12.34 -6.24
N ALA A 13 1.19 12.74 -4.97
CA ALA A 13 0.87 14.10 -4.55
C ALA A 13 2.12 14.98 -4.66
N ARG A 14 2.02 16.07 -5.41
CA ARG A 14 3.13 16.99 -5.71
C ARG A 14 2.89 18.34 -5.08
N ASP A 15 3.97 19.05 -4.80
CA ASP A 15 3.88 20.45 -4.41
C ASP A 15 3.72 21.31 -5.68
N THR A 16 2.66 22.11 -5.70
CA THR A 16 2.40 23.07 -6.78
C THR A 16 2.64 24.50 -6.29
N LYS A 17 2.75 25.43 -7.23
CA LYS A 17 2.91 26.86 -6.90
C LYS A 17 1.73 27.44 -6.13
N LEU A 18 0.57 26.78 -6.17
CA LEU A 18 -0.67 27.21 -5.52
C LEU A 18 -0.92 26.50 -4.18
N GLY A 19 -0.09 25.54 -3.83
CA GLY A 19 -0.17 24.69 -2.66
C GLY A 19 0.15 23.24 -2.98
N SER A 20 0.28 22.42 -1.96
CA SER A 20 0.51 20.99 -2.12
C SER A 20 -0.77 20.29 -2.58
N GLU A 21 -0.63 19.30 -3.44
CA GLU A 21 -1.70 18.33 -3.71
C GLU A 21 -1.90 17.48 -2.46
N GLU A 22 -3.14 17.11 -2.18
CA GLU A 22 -3.51 16.32 -1.02
C GLU A 22 -4.26 15.06 -1.43
N ILE A 23 -3.96 13.95 -0.75
CA ILE A 23 -4.70 12.70 -0.89
C ILE A 23 -5.75 12.66 0.21
N THR A 24 -7.03 12.60 -0.18
CA THR A 24 -8.16 12.68 0.74
C THR A 24 -9.40 12.02 0.14
N ALA A 25 -10.31 11.59 1.01
CA ALA A 25 -11.64 11.11 0.60
C ALA A 25 -12.61 12.27 0.32
N ASP A 26 -12.32 13.48 0.82
CA ASP A 26 -13.16 14.68 0.60
C ASP A 26 -12.88 15.29 -0.76
N ILE A 27 -13.56 14.78 -1.77
CA ILE A 27 -13.40 15.18 -3.18
C ILE A 27 -14.62 15.99 -3.59
N PRO A 28 -14.44 17.23 -4.08
CA PRO A 28 -15.55 18.06 -4.51
C PRO A 28 -16.24 17.46 -5.74
N ASN A 29 -17.56 17.61 -5.80
CA ASN A 29 -18.41 17.23 -6.94
C ASN A 29 -18.42 15.73 -7.28
N VAL A 30 -18.07 14.88 -6.34
CA VAL A 30 -18.16 13.42 -6.47
C VAL A 30 -19.28 12.91 -5.57
N GLY A 31 -20.16 12.03 -6.10
CA GLY A 31 -21.24 11.43 -5.34
C GLY A 31 -20.70 10.40 -4.34
N GLU A 32 -21.35 10.30 -3.17
CA GLU A 32 -21.01 9.34 -2.11
C GLU A 32 -20.86 7.90 -2.61
N GLY A 33 -21.66 7.49 -3.59
CA GLY A 33 -21.57 6.15 -4.16
C GLY A 33 -20.23 5.81 -4.81
N SER A 34 -19.52 6.83 -5.32
CA SER A 34 -18.18 6.66 -5.91
C SER A 34 -17.07 6.65 -4.87
N LEU A 35 -17.37 7.07 -3.64
CA LEU A 35 -16.41 7.12 -2.53
C LEU A 35 -16.49 5.90 -1.62
N ASN A 36 -17.53 5.05 -1.75
CA ASN A 36 -17.77 3.90 -0.88
C ASN A 36 -16.65 2.85 -0.87
N LYS A 37 -15.77 2.88 -1.86
CA LYS A 37 -14.63 1.97 -1.99
C LYS A 37 -13.34 2.55 -1.43
N LEU A 38 -13.37 3.79 -0.97
CA LEU A 38 -12.24 4.48 -0.36
C LEU A 38 -12.34 4.39 1.17
N ASP A 39 -11.19 4.39 1.81
CA ASP A 39 -11.08 4.59 3.25
C ASP A 39 -11.09 6.09 3.61
N ASP A 40 -11.01 6.40 4.89
CA ASP A 40 -11.03 7.78 5.40
C ASP A 40 -9.85 8.62 4.88
N CYS A 41 -8.76 7.98 4.48
CA CYS A 41 -7.59 8.63 3.87
C CYS A 41 -7.73 8.83 2.35
N GLY A 42 -8.83 8.39 1.76
CA GLY A 42 -9.07 8.52 0.32
C GLY A 42 -8.39 7.46 -0.54
N ILE A 43 -8.03 6.32 0.03
CA ILE A 43 -7.36 5.23 -0.66
C ILE A 43 -8.29 4.02 -0.71
N VAL A 44 -8.33 3.34 -1.87
CA VAL A 44 -9.14 2.13 -2.04
C VAL A 44 -8.66 1.01 -1.10
N TYR A 45 -9.58 0.27 -0.49
CA TYR A 45 -9.21 -0.86 0.37
C TYR A 45 -8.83 -2.10 -0.43
N VAL A 46 -7.95 -2.92 0.14
CA VAL A 46 -7.53 -4.20 -0.46
C VAL A 46 -8.72 -5.17 -0.50
N GLY A 47 -8.91 -5.84 -1.62
CA GLY A 47 -10.07 -6.70 -1.87
C GLY A 47 -11.25 -6.00 -2.54
N ALA A 48 -11.21 -4.69 -2.75
CA ALA A 48 -12.27 -3.97 -3.46
C ALA A 48 -12.35 -4.39 -4.92
N GLU A 49 -13.55 -4.66 -5.39
CA GLU A 49 -13.83 -4.83 -6.82
C GLU A 49 -14.02 -3.45 -7.46
N VAL A 50 -13.21 -3.14 -8.45
CA VAL A 50 -13.21 -1.86 -9.15
C VAL A 50 -13.62 -2.02 -10.61
N GLU A 51 -14.30 -1.01 -11.12
CA GLU A 51 -14.72 -0.91 -12.52
C GLU A 51 -14.03 0.28 -13.19
N PRO A 52 -14.01 0.33 -14.55
CA PRO A 52 -13.45 1.47 -15.24
C PRO A 52 -14.16 2.77 -14.87
N GLY A 53 -13.41 3.77 -14.41
CA GLY A 53 -13.90 5.04 -13.93
C GLY A 53 -14.02 5.17 -12.41
N ASP A 54 -13.96 4.07 -11.65
CA ASP A 54 -13.93 4.11 -10.19
C ASP A 54 -12.68 4.80 -9.68
N ILE A 55 -12.82 5.53 -8.59
CA ILE A 55 -11.71 6.22 -7.93
C ILE A 55 -10.92 5.21 -7.13
N LEU A 56 -9.60 5.16 -7.37
CA LEU A 56 -8.66 4.34 -6.62
C LEU A 56 -7.96 5.12 -5.52
N VAL A 57 -7.60 6.36 -5.84
CA VAL A 57 -6.98 7.28 -4.89
C VAL A 57 -7.62 8.65 -5.09
N GLY A 58 -8.22 9.17 -4.04
CA GLY A 58 -8.78 10.51 -4.01
C GLY A 58 -7.65 11.54 -3.89
N LYS A 59 -7.55 12.43 -4.87
CA LYS A 59 -6.54 13.49 -4.88
C LYS A 59 -7.16 14.81 -5.29
N ILE A 60 -6.83 15.85 -4.55
CA ILE A 60 -7.25 17.21 -4.83
C ILE A 60 -6.04 18.10 -5.11
N THR A 61 -6.21 19.03 -6.01
CA THR A 61 -5.19 20.03 -6.36
C THR A 61 -5.74 21.42 -6.11
N PRO A 62 -5.04 22.32 -5.42
CA PRO A 62 -5.47 23.70 -5.22
C PRO A 62 -5.65 24.43 -6.57
N LYS A 63 -6.74 25.17 -6.68
CA LYS A 63 -7.01 26.03 -7.85
C LYS A 63 -6.57 27.47 -7.55
N GLY A 64 -5.93 28.10 -8.56
CA GLY A 64 -5.71 29.55 -8.53
C GLY A 64 -6.97 30.32 -8.95
N GLU A 65 -7.11 31.55 -8.49
CA GLU A 65 -8.25 32.43 -8.82
C GLU A 65 -8.46 32.61 -10.34
N THR A 66 -7.40 32.48 -11.13
CA THR A 66 -7.45 32.60 -12.59
C THR A 66 -8.03 31.38 -13.30
N GLN A 67 -8.13 30.26 -12.63
CA GLN A 67 -8.60 28.97 -13.19
C GLN A 67 -10.08 28.68 -12.88
N LEU A 68 -10.74 29.57 -12.15
CA LEU A 68 -12.16 29.45 -11.87
C LEU A 68 -12.99 29.74 -13.13
N SER A 69 -13.96 28.87 -13.41
CA SER A 69 -14.93 29.15 -14.46
C SER A 69 -15.78 30.37 -14.11
N PRO A 70 -16.40 31.07 -15.10
CA PRO A 70 -17.29 32.19 -14.82
C PRO A 70 -18.42 31.82 -13.85
N GLU A 71 -18.91 30.60 -13.94
CA GLU A 71 -19.98 30.05 -13.09
C GLU A 71 -19.49 29.85 -11.65
N GLU A 72 -18.28 29.30 -11.46
CA GLU A 72 -17.67 29.15 -10.14
C GLU A 72 -17.35 30.50 -9.49
N LYS A 73 -16.93 31.50 -10.29
CA LYS A 73 -16.74 32.88 -9.78
C LYS A 73 -18.05 33.49 -9.30
N LEU A 74 -19.14 33.25 -10.01
CA LEU A 74 -20.46 33.73 -9.64
C LEU A 74 -20.96 33.03 -8.35
N LEU A 75 -20.80 31.71 -8.26
CA LEU A 75 -21.14 30.94 -7.07
C LEU A 75 -20.34 31.39 -5.85
N ARG A 76 -19.05 31.66 -6.02
CA ARG A 76 -18.21 32.20 -4.95
C ARG A 76 -18.67 33.59 -4.49
N ALA A 77 -19.09 34.45 -5.43
CA ALA A 77 -19.62 35.76 -5.11
C ALA A 77 -20.95 35.69 -4.34
N ILE A 78 -21.79 34.70 -4.61
CA ILE A 78 -23.12 34.54 -4.02
C ILE A 78 -23.06 33.79 -2.69
N PHE A 79 -22.30 32.71 -2.61
CA PHE A 79 -22.24 31.77 -1.48
C PHE A 79 -21.00 31.91 -0.60
N GLY A 80 -20.12 32.87 -0.90
CA GLY A 80 -18.87 33.07 -0.19
C GLY A 80 -17.84 31.96 -0.47
N GLU A 81 -16.95 31.68 0.51
CA GLU A 81 -15.84 30.74 0.36
C GLU A 81 -16.25 29.25 0.20
N LYS A 82 -17.54 28.95 0.13
CA LYS A 82 -18.02 27.57 -0.04
C LYS A 82 -17.89 27.02 -1.47
N ALA A 83 -17.48 27.81 -2.44
CA ALA A 83 -17.06 27.29 -3.73
C ALA A 83 -15.68 26.65 -3.56
N SER A 84 -15.59 25.36 -3.87
CA SER A 84 -14.38 24.56 -3.67
C SER A 84 -13.16 25.19 -4.37
N ASP A 85 -12.16 25.60 -3.59
CA ASP A 85 -10.88 26.12 -4.08
C ASP A 85 -9.96 25.02 -4.61
N VAL A 86 -10.45 23.80 -4.68
CA VAL A 86 -9.69 22.62 -5.11
C VAL A 86 -10.34 21.94 -6.32
N LYS A 87 -9.52 21.29 -7.12
CA LYS A 87 -9.92 20.50 -8.30
C LYS A 87 -9.71 19.04 -8.00
N ASP A 88 -10.71 18.20 -8.38
CA ASP A 88 -10.53 16.74 -8.41
C ASP A 88 -9.47 16.35 -9.44
N THR A 89 -8.41 15.71 -8.95
CA THR A 89 -7.34 15.12 -9.74
C THR A 89 -7.10 13.66 -9.32
N SER A 90 -8.14 13.02 -8.83
CA SER A 90 -8.12 11.65 -8.34
C SER A 90 -7.67 10.66 -9.40
N GLN A 91 -6.97 9.62 -8.96
CA GLN A 91 -6.57 8.52 -9.82
C GLN A 91 -7.74 7.55 -9.99
N ARG A 92 -8.11 7.27 -11.25
CA ARG A 92 -9.23 6.38 -11.58
C ARG A 92 -8.75 5.09 -12.22
N SER A 93 -9.52 4.01 -12.02
CA SER A 93 -9.28 2.73 -12.69
C SER A 93 -9.58 2.84 -14.19
N SER A 94 -8.73 2.22 -15.00
CA SER A 94 -8.94 2.05 -16.46
C SER A 94 -9.55 0.69 -16.81
N SER A 95 -9.54 -0.26 -15.90
CA SER A 95 -9.96 -1.63 -16.14
C SER A 95 -10.77 -2.18 -14.95
N LYS A 96 -11.55 -3.24 -15.22
CA LYS A 96 -12.22 -4.00 -14.17
C LYS A 96 -11.23 -4.96 -13.52
N GLY A 97 -11.26 -5.03 -12.17
CA GLY A 97 -10.38 -5.93 -11.43
C GLY A 97 -10.64 -5.88 -9.94
N THR A 98 -9.81 -6.59 -9.18
CA THR A 98 -9.81 -6.59 -7.73
C THR A 98 -8.48 -6.02 -7.23
N VAL A 99 -8.54 -5.15 -6.26
CA VAL A 99 -7.34 -4.58 -5.62
C VAL A 99 -6.68 -5.65 -4.77
N ILE A 100 -5.44 -6.01 -5.10
CA ILE A 100 -4.70 -7.07 -4.39
C ILE A 100 -3.69 -6.53 -3.37
N GLY A 101 -3.30 -5.26 -3.49
CA GLY A 101 -2.36 -4.64 -2.57
C GLY A 101 -2.37 -3.13 -2.71
N VAL A 102 -2.02 -2.46 -1.63
CA VAL A 102 -1.88 -1.01 -1.53
C VAL A 102 -0.62 -0.70 -0.75
N GLU A 103 0.22 0.16 -1.30
CA GLU A 103 1.42 0.66 -0.65
C GLU A 103 1.35 2.18 -0.53
N VAL A 104 1.72 2.72 0.62
CA VAL A 104 1.71 4.15 0.88
C VAL A 104 3.10 4.59 1.32
N PHE A 105 3.64 5.58 0.62
CA PHE A 105 4.95 6.15 0.91
C PHE A 105 4.79 7.63 1.25
N THR A 106 5.30 8.04 2.40
CA THR A 106 5.34 9.43 2.83
C THR A 106 6.77 9.96 2.79
N ARG A 107 6.93 11.26 2.52
CA ARG A 107 8.24 11.92 2.57
C ARG A 107 8.69 12.08 4.03
N ASP A 108 10.00 12.08 4.24
CA ASP A 108 10.57 12.35 5.56
C ASP A 108 10.13 13.73 6.06
N GLY A 109 9.73 13.79 7.34
CA GLY A 109 9.29 15.04 8.00
C GLY A 109 7.81 15.39 7.84
N VAL A 110 7.02 14.56 7.16
CA VAL A 110 5.55 14.68 7.11
C VAL A 110 4.94 13.77 8.18
N GLU A 111 3.95 14.26 8.92
CA GLU A 111 3.19 13.41 9.84
C GLU A 111 2.51 12.29 9.04
N LYS A 112 2.65 11.06 9.55
CA LYS A 112 2.06 9.89 8.92
C LYS A 112 0.67 9.66 9.48
N ASP A 113 -0.29 9.46 8.60
CA ASP A 113 -1.64 9.07 8.97
C ASP A 113 -1.67 7.69 9.62
N GLU A 114 -2.69 7.41 10.43
CA GLU A 114 -2.88 6.10 11.08
C GLU A 114 -2.91 4.96 10.05
N ARG A 115 -3.50 5.19 8.89
CA ARG A 115 -3.54 4.24 7.78
C ARG A 115 -2.15 3.92 7.24
N THR A 116 -1.32 4.93 7.03
CA THR A 116 0.06 4.78 6.57
C THR A 116 0.88 3.99 7.59
N GLN A 117 0.71 4.29 8.88
CA GLN A 117 1.39 3.57 9.97
C GLN A 117 0.96 2.10 10.02
N ALA A 118 -0.34 1.81 9.85
CA ALA A 118 -0.85 0.45 9.83
C ALA A 118 -0.27 -0.35 8.66
N ILE A 119 -0.25 0.20 7.45
CA ILE A 119 0.33 -0.44 6.26
C ILE A 119 1.83 -0.70 6.44
N GLU A 120 2.58 0.27 6.96
CA GLU A 120 4.01 0.10 7.24
C GLU A 120 4.26 -1.00 8.29
N GLN A 121 3.43 -1.05 9.34
CA GLN A 121 3.55 -2.07 10.37
C GLN A 121 3.26 -3.47 9.83
N ASP A 122 2.22 -3.61 9.03
CA ASP A 122 1.89 -4.88 8.37
C ASP A 122 3.03 -5.37 7.46
N HIS A 123 3.66 -4.46 6.70
CA HIS A 123 4.83 -4.80 5.86
C HIS A 123 6.04 -5.22 6.69
N ILE A 124 6.29 -4.54 7.81
CA ILE A 124 7.38 -4.90 8.73
C ILE A 124 7.14 -6.29 9.33
N ASP A 125 5.92 -6.56 9.76
CA ASP A 125 5.57 -7.83 10.38
C ASP A 125 5.59 -8.98 9.37
N GLN A 126 5.11 -8.74 8.14
CA GLN A 126 5.24 -9.69 7.03
C GLN A 126 6.70 -10.00 6.72
N SER A 127 7.54 -8.98 6.58
CA SER A 127 8.96 -9.14 6.28
C SER A 127 9.71 -9.90 7.40
N LYS A 128 9.38 -9.64 8.67
CA LYS A 128 9.93 -10.39 9.79
C LYS A 128 9.53 -11.86 9.75
N LYS A 129 8.24 -12.13 9.52
CA LYS A 129 7.73 -13.48 9.41
C LYS A 129 8.41 -14.25 8.28
N ASP A 130 8.55 -13.64 7.10
CA ASP A 130 9.21 -14.25 5.96
C ASP A 130 10.69 -14.58 6.27
N ALA A 131 11.40 -13.68 6.96
CA ALA A 131 12.78 -13.90 7.39
C ALA A 131 12.90 -15.05 8.42
N ASP A 132 11.98 -15.13 9.38
CA ASP A 132 11.94 -16.19 10.38
C ASP A 132 11.62 -17.55 9.75
N ASP A 133 10.69 -17.59 8.79
CA ASP A 133 10.33 -18.79 8.03
C ASP A 133 11.52 -19.27 7.18
N GLU A 134 12.22 -18.37 6.49
CA GLU A 134 13.42 -18.70 5.73
C GLU A 134 14.52 -19.26 6.62
N ALA A 135 14.80 -18.62 7.77
CA ALA A 135 15.78 -19.08 8.75
C ALA A 135 15.44 -20.48 9.26
N SER A 136 14.16 -20.73 9.58
CA SER A 136 13.67 -22.03 10.02
C SER A 136 13.89 -23.13 8.97
N VAL A 137 13.57 -22.84 7.71
CA VAL A 137 13.77 -23.79 6.59
C VAL A 137 15.25 -24.13 6.39
N VAL A 138 16.11 -23.12 6.43
CA VAL A 138 17.57 -23.31 6.30
C VAL A 138 18.12 -24.13 7.49
N GLU A 139 17.67 -23.85 8.71
CA GLU A 139 18.09 -24.59 9.89
C GLU A 139 17.67 -26.06 9.82
N GLN A 140 16.41 -26.34 9.44
CA GLN A 140 15.92 -27.71 9.29
C GLN A 140 16.65 -28.47 8.18
N ALA A 141 16.89 -27.85 7.04
CA ALA A 141 17.65 -28.45 5.94
C ALA A 141 19.09 -28.76 6.38
N THR A 142 19.71 -27.85 7.11
CA THR A 142 21.07 -28.05 7.64
C THR A 142 21.13 -29.19 8.64
N LYS A 143 20.18 -29.26 9.59
CA LYS A 143 20.07 -30.35 10.56
C LYS A 143 19.90 -31.69 9.87
N THR A 144 19.00 -31.78 8.89
CA THR A 144 18.76 -33.00 8.10
C THR A 144 20.02 -33.45 7.39
N ARG A 145 20.71 -32.52 6.72
CA ARG A 145 21.96 -32.82 6.03
C ARG A 145 23.08 -33.27 6.99
N MET A 146 23.17 -32.64 8.17
CA MET A 146 24.13 -33.05 9.19
C MET A 146 23.84 -34.48 9.68
N ILE A 147 22.58 -34.80 9.96
CA ILE A 147 22.14 -36.14 10.36
C ILE A 147 22.51 -37.17 9.28
N ASP A 148 22.24 -36.86 8.00
CA ASP A 148 22.57 -37.77 6.91
C ASP A 148 24.08 -38.01 6.72
N LEU A 149 24.88 -36.95 6.95
CA LEU A 149 26.34 -37.05 6.92
C LEU A 149 26.91 -37.86 8.09
N LEU A 150 26.23 -37.85 9.24
CA LEU A 150 26.66 -38.55 10.45
C LEU A 150 26.14 -40.00 10.50
N LYS A 151 25.07 -40.32 9.74
CA LYS A 151 24.56 -41.67 9.63
C LYS A 151 25.69 -42.64 9.29
N SER A 152 25.76 -43.75 10.00
CA SER A 152 26.78 -44.81 9.83
C SER A 152 28.21 -44.38 10.22
N LYS A 153 28.45 -43.25 10.78
CA LYS A 153 29.74 -42.87 11.34
C LYS A 153 29.88 -43.33 12.79
N LYS A 154 31.10 -43.63 13.16
CA LYS A 154 31.42 -44.03 14.55
C LYS A 154 32.11 -42.88 15.26
N ALA A 155 31.67 -42.55 16.47
CA ALA A 155 32.27 -41.50 17.25
C ALA A 155 33.73 -41.87 17.63
N ILE A 156 34.65 -40.93 17.44
CA ILE A 156 36.04 -41.05 17.89
C ILE A 156 36.18 -40.44 19.27
N LYS A 157 35.58 -39.25 19.47
CA LYS A 157 35.58 -38.54 20.74
C LYS A 157 34.43 -37.53 20.75
N GLY A 158 33.70 -37.41 21.88
CA GLY A 158 32.63 -36.43 22.05
C GLY A 158 32.21 -36.36 23.51
N ASN A 159 31.62 -35.23 23.94
CA ASN A 159 31.02 -35.09 25.26
C ASN A 159 29.73 -35.92 25.28
N GLY A 160 29.69 -36.91 26.19
CA GLY A 160 28.52 -37.79 26.39
C GLY A 160 28.39 -38.95 25.40
N VAL A 161 29.29 -39.13 24.43
CA VAL A 161 29.26 -40.24 23.45
C VAL A 161 30.49 -41.12 23.67
N LYS A 162 30.28 -42.44 23.79
CA LYS A 162 31.38 -43.41 23.95
C LYS A 162 32.08 -43.66 22.62
N LYS A 163 33.42 -43.87 22.67
CA LYS A 163 34.21 -44.17 21.48
C LYS A 163 33.70 -45.46 20.81
N GLY A 164 33.33 -45.35 19.53
CA GLY A 164 32.82 -46.49 18.73
C GLY A 164 31.30 -46.64 18.72
N GLU A 165 30.57 -45.79 19.42
CA GLU A 165 29.11 -45.75 19.36
C GLU A 165 28.65 -45.21 18.01
N SER A 166 27.59 -45.78 17.42
CA SER A 166 26.99 -45.26 16.18
C SER A 166 26.26 -43.97 16.45
N LEU A 167 26.51 -42.97 15.69
CA LEU A 167 25.83 -41.69 15.70
C LEU A 167 24.52 -41.77 14.95
#